data_cb9058b3cb1f2708e701b001c97ca728
#
_entry.id   cb9058b3cb1f2708e701b001c97ca728
#
_cell.length_a   1.000
_cell.length_b   1.000
_cell.length_c   1.000
_cell.angle_alpha   90.00
_cell.angle_beta   90.00
_cell.angle_gamma   90.00
#
_symmetry.space_group_name_H-M   'P 1'
#
loop_
_entity.id
_entity.type
_entity.pdbx_description
1 polymer ?
#
loop_
_entity_poly.entity_id
_entity_poly.type
_entity_poly.pdbx_seq_one_letter_code
_entity_poly.pdbx_strand_id
1 'polypeptide(L)'
;MTLIKNFINKILKKFGLRISKINVSDELIKIYKYKDYNEYKETQILYNKKKLHHVWADDASLENISNFLRQNITKENIKGICHGSRNGFEQSFFNRSILNSHVIGTDISETAKNFKDSEVWDFHNVKPDWINYFDFVYTNSLDQSYDPKLALTVWLDQVITGGFIIIEHSDQHGVRSSGKMDPFGAEANFMPYLLTDWFGHSISLSIIKSIKKNKN
;
A
#
# COMPACT_ATOMS: atom_id res chain seq x y z
N MET A 1 15.17 26.05 -26.92
CA MET A 1 14.63 25.97 -25.53
C MET A 1 15.53 25.20 -24.55
N THR A 2 16.15 24.11 -24.93
CA THR A 2 16.99 23.26 -24.04
C THR A 2 18.30 23.95 -23.57
N LEU A 3 18.94 24.76 -24.42
CA LEU A 3 20.19 25.46 -24.07
C LEU A 3 19.98 26.54 -22.99
N ILE A 4 18.93 27.33 -23.11
CA ILE A 4 18.59 28.38 -22.14
C ILE A 4 18.26 27.75 -20.77
N LYS A 5 17.49 26.66 -20.75
CA LYS A 5 17.19 25.92 -19.54
C LYS A 5 18.44 25.39 -18.84
N ASN A 6 19.40 24.85 -19.60
CA ASN A 6 20.64 24.35 -19.05
C ASN A 6 21.51 25.45 -18.48
N PHE A 7 21.55 26.61 -19.14
CA PHE A 7 22.27 27.79 -18.65
C PHE A 7 21.67 28.32 -17.33
N ILE A 8 20.34 28.48 -17.30
CA ILE A 8 19.63 28.91 -16.09
C ILE A 8 19.84 27.91 -14.94
N ASN A 9 19.76 26.61 -15.21
CA ASN A 9 19.99 25.58 -14.21
C ASN A 9 21.43 25.56 -13.67
N LYS A 10 22.42 25.96 -14.47
CA LYS A 10 23.81 26.10 -14.02
C LYS A 10 23.94 27.21 -12.97
N ILE A 11 23.19 28.30 -13.13
CA ILE A 11 23.16 29.42 -12.16
C ILE A 11 22.37 29.00 -10.92
N LEU A 12 21.19 28.45 -11.09
CA LEU A 12 20.28 28.07 -9.99
C LEU A 12 20.87 26.97 -9.10
N LYS A 13 21.72 26.10 -9.64
CA LYS A 13 22.42 25.06 -8.87
C LYS A 13 23.28 25.65 -7.73
N LYS A 14 23.80 26.86 -7.89
CA LYS A 14 24.59 27.58 -6.83
C LYS A 14 23.70 27.90 -5.62
N PHE A 15 22.38 27.99 -5.82
CA PHE A 15 21.39 28.29 -4.77
C PHE A 15 20.59 27.07 -4.35
N GLY A 16 21.02 25.85 -4.78
CA GLY A 16 20.26 24.61 -4.49
C GLY A 16 18.95 24.47 -5.27
N LEU A 17 18.74 25.32 -6.30
CA LEU A 17 17.50 25.35 -7.10
C LEU A 17 17.72 24.71 -8.49
N ARG A 18 16.65 24.19 -9.07
CA ARG A 18 16.63 23.64 -10.42
C ARG A 18 15.28 23.87 -11.09
N ILE A 19 15.29 24.39 -12.32
CA ILE A 19 14.12 24.38 -13.19
C ILE A 19 14.10 23.06 -13.94
N SER A 20 13.09 22.25 -13.72
CA SER A 20 12.77 21.08 -14.52
C SER A 20 11.45 21.34 -15.29
N LYS A 21 11.30 20.74 -16.47
CA LYS A 21 9.97 20.65 -17.08
C LYS A 21 9.21 19.66 -16.21
N ILE A 22 8.32 20.15 -15.38
CA ILE A 22 7.33 19.30 -14.78
C ILE A 22 6.36 19.02 -15.93
N ASN A 23 6.32 17.81 -16.44
CA ASN A 23 5.12 17.32 -17.07
C ASN A 23 4.14 17.14 -15.91
N VAL A 24 3.47 18.19 -15.51
CA VAL A 24 2.30 18.11 -14.69
C VAL A 24 1.30 17.38 -15.59
N SER A 25 1.06 16.09 -15.35
CA SER A 25 -0.24 15.58 -15.64
C SER A 25 -1.11 16.31 -14.62
N ASP A 26 -2.14 16.99 -15.08
CA ASP A 26 -3.16 17.56 -14.18
C ASP A 26 -3.93 16.46 -13.45
N GLU A 27 -3.61 15.20 -13.71
CA GLU A 27 -4.14 14.01 -13.08
C GLU A 27 -3.41 13.79 -11.75
N LEU A 28 -4.15 13.88 -10.66
CA LEU A 28 -3.66 13.55 -9.31
C LEU A 28 -3.88 12.08 -8.97
N ILE A 29 -4.72 11.40 -9.74
CA ILE A 29 -4.98 9.96 -9.69
C ILE A 29 -5.06 9.39 -11.10
N LYS A 30 -4.68 8.13 -11.25
CA LYS A 30 -4.81 7.38 -12.50
C LYS A 30 -5.13 5.93 -12.21
N ILE A 31 -6.10 5.40 -12.94
CA ILE A 31 -6.46 3.97 -12.88
C ILE A 31 -6.30 3.38 -14.28
N TYR A 32 -5.42 2.38 -14.40
CA TYR A 32 -5.30 1.60 -15.62
C TYR A 32 -6.54 0.74 -15.81
N LYS A 33 -7.13 0.81 -17.01
CA LYS A 33 -8.35 0.05 -17.34
C LYS A 33 -7.98 -1.26 -18.02
N TYR A 34 -8.31 -2.37 -17.41
CA TYR A 34 -8.28 -3.67 -18.03
C TYR A 34 -9.52 -3.87 -18.91
N LYS A 35 -9.42 -4.79 -19.87
CA LYS A 35 -10.55 -5.21 -20.70
C LYS A 35 -11.68 -5.80 -19.85
N ASP A 36 -11.31 -6.63 -18.88
CA ASP A 36 -12.21 -7.29 -17.95
C ASP A 36 -11.45 -7.73 -16.68
N TYR A 37 -12.19 -8.29 -15.73
CA TYR A 37 -11.63 -8.81 -14.47
C TYR A 37 -10.64 -9.96 -14.70
N ASN A 38 -10.85 -10.80 -15.71
CA ASN A 38 -9.94 -11.92 -15.96
C ASN A 38 -8.56 -11.42 -16.41
N GLU A 39 -8.50 -10.41 -17.27
CA GLU A 39 -7.23 -9.78 -17.64
C GLU A 39 -6.50 -9.19 -16.42
N TYR A 40 -7.23 -8.54 -15.52
CA TYR A 40 -6.68 -8.06 -14.24
C TYR A 40 -6.08 -9.22 -13.44
N LYS A 41 -6.90 -10.22 -13.13
CA LYS A 41 -6.51 -11.37 -12.31
C LYS A 41 -5.30 -12.11 -12.86
N GLU A 42 -5.31 -12.43 -14.15
CA GLU A 42 -4.20 -13.10 -14.82
C GLU A 42 -2.91 -12.26 -14.78
N THR A 43 -3.06 -10.94 -14.96
CA THR A 43 -1.92 -10.02 -14.89
C THR A 43 -1.33 -10.02 -13.47
N GLN A 44 -2.12 -9.89 -12.43
CA GLN A 44 -1.64 -9.88 -11.05
C GLN A 44 -0.96 -11.21 -10.69
N ILE A 45 -1.57 -12.34 -11.05
CA ILE A 45 -0.98 -13.68 -10.84
C ILE A 45 0.38 -13.81 -11.56
N LEU A 46 0.47 -13.35 -12.82
CA LEU A 46 1.70 -13.40 -13.59
C LEU A 46 2.83 -12.60 -12.91
N TYR A 47 2.54 -11.37 -12.48
CA TYR A 47 3.55 -10.52 -11.85
C TYR A 47 3.88 -10.95 -10.42
N ASN A 48 2.92 -11.51 -9.66
CA ASN A 48 3.20 -12.16 -8.38
C ASN A 48 4.26 -13.25 -8.58
N LYS A 49 4.03 -14.20 -9.49
CA LYS A 49 4.98 -15.30 -9.77
C LYS A 49 6.35 -14.80 -10.18
N LYS A 50 6.44 -13.78 -11.04
CA LYS A 50 7.73 -13.20 -11.48
C LYS A 50 8.51 -12.55 -10.35
N LYS A 51 7.80 -11.97 -9.38
CA LYS A 51 8.39 -11.20 -8.28
C LYS A 51 8.36 -11.95 -6.94
N LEU A 52 8.07 -13.26 -6.94
CA LEU A 52 7.79 -14.03 -5.73
C LEU A 52 8.87 -13.91 -4.65
N HIS A 53 10.14 -13.85 -5.06
CA HIS A 53 11.28 -13.77 -4.14
C HIS A 53 11.65 -12.32 -3.72
N HIS A 54 10.97 -11.30 -4.25
CA HIS A 54 11.24 -9.92 -3.87
C HIS A 54 10.43 -9.55 -2.62
N VAL A 55 11.11 -8.91 -1.67
CA VAL A 55 10.51 -8.26 -0.51
C VAL A 55 10.58 -6.76 -0.74
N TRP A 56 9.43 -6.10 -0.75
CA TRP A 56 9.35 -4.64 -0.93
C TRP A 56 9.21 -3.91 0.39
N ALA A 57 8.58 -4.56 1.39
CA ALA A 57 8.44 -3.99 2.72
C ALA A 57 9.82 -3.81 3.37
N ASP A 58 10.03 -2.64 3.96
CA ASP A 58 11.26 -2.29 4.67
C ASP A 58 11.11 -2.63 6.15
N ASP A 59 12.06 -3.37 6.72
CA ASP A 59 12.04 -3.79 8.12
C ASP A 59 11.88 -2.62 9.08
N ALA A 60 12.54 -1.47 8.81
CA ALA A 60 12.43 -0.30 9.68
C ALA A 60 11.03 0.33 9.62
N SER A 61 10.38 0.32 8.46
CA SER A 61 9.00 0.75 8.31
C SER A 61 8.04 -0.18 9.05
N LEU A 62 8.19 -1.50 8.89
CA LEU A 62 7.36 -2.48 9.59
C LEU A 62 7.56 -2.43 11.10
N GLU A 63 8.79 -2.21 11.59
CA GLU A 63 9.04 -2.04 13.03
C GLU A 63 8.39 -0.77 13.56
N ASN A 64 8.45 0.34 12.83
CA ASN A 64 7.78 1.57 13.21
C ASN A 64 6.25 1.39 13.28
N ILE A 65 5.68 0.67 12.32
CA ILE A 65 4.25 0.30 12.32
C ILE A 65 3.93 -0.63 13.49
N SER A 66 4.77 -1.63 13.77
CA SER A 66 4.61 -2.53 14.92
C SER A 66 4.62 -1.76 16.24
N ASN A 67 5.52 -0.78 16.40
CA ASN A 67 5.57 0.11 17.56
C ASN A 67 4.28 0.93 17.70
N PHE A 68 3.80 1.50 16.59
CA PHE A 68 2.54 2.23 16.57
C PHE A 68 1.36 1.33 17.01
N LEU A 69 1.25 0.12 16.47
CA LEU A 69 0.19 -0.82 16.81
C LEU A 69 0.24 -1.23 18.30
N ARG A 70 1.43 -1.54 18.83
CA ARG A 70 1.62 -1.88 20.25
C ARG A 70 1.21 -0.73 21.20
N GLN A 71 1.39 0.51 20.78
CA GLN A 71 1.04 1.68 21.59
C GLN A 71 -0.46 2.02 21.55
N ASN A 72 -1.15 1.64 20.48
CA ASN A 72 -2.53 2.06 20.25
C ASN A 72 -3.57 0.93 20.35
N ILE A 73 -3.13 -0.34 20.35
CA ILE A 73 -4.00 -1.49 20.56
C ILE A 73 -3.69 -2.09 21.92
N THR A 74 -4.64 -2.01 22.86
CA THR A 74 -4.46 -2.46 24.25
C THR A 74 -4.88 -3.90 24.49
N LYS A 75 -5.33 -4.63 23.47
CA LYS A 75 -5.73 -6.04 23.57
C LYS A 75 -4.53 -6.96 23.75
N GLU A 76 -4.73 -8.07 24.47
CA GLU A 76 -3.71 -9.11 24.61
C GLU A 76 -3.51 -9.92 23.32
N ASN A 77 -4.59 -10.18 22.56
CA ASN A 77 -4.57 -10.98 21.34
C ASN A 77 -4.92 -10.07 20.15
N ILE A 78 -3.91 -9.65 19.41
CA ILE A 78 -4.06 -8.76 18.26
C ILE A 78 -4.26 -9.57 17.00
N LYS A 79 -5.33 -9.27 16.24
CA LYS A 79 -5.63 -9.87 14.96
C LYS A 79 -5.36 -8.89 13.84
N GLY A 80 -4.59 -9.30 12.85
CA GLY A 80 -4.28 -8.46 11.69
C GLY A 80 -4.38 -9.20 10.37
N ILE A 81 -4.47 -8.43 9.29
CA ILE A 81 -4.42 -8.95 7.94
C ILE A 81 -3.53 -8.07 7.06
N CYS A 82 -2.69 -8.72 6.25
CA CYS A 82 -1.82 -8.07 5.26
C CYS A 82 -2.34 -8.39 3.85
N HIS A 83 -2.87 -7.40 3.14
CA HIS A 83 -3.37 -7.58 1.78
C HIS A 83 -2.26 -7.41 0.74
N GLY A 84 -2.20 -8.33 -0.24
CA GLY A 84 -1.18 -8.35 -1.29
C GLY A 84 0.20 -8.80 -0.80
N SER A 85 0.25 -9.65 0.21
CA SER A 85 1.48 -10.03 0.93
C SER A 85 2.43 -10.96 0.16
N ARG A 86 2.09 -11.34 -1.06
CA ARG A 86 2.88 -12.14 -2.02
C ARG A 86 3.57 -13.37 -1.43
N ASN A 87 4.59 -13.19 -0.63
CA ASN A 87 5.45 -14.27 -0.09
C ASN A 87 5.38 -14.39 1.44
N GLY A 88 4.41 -13.73 2.06
CA GLY A 88 4.16 -13.88 3.48
C GLY A 88 5.14 -13.15 4.40
N PHE A 89 5.95 -12.24 3.87
CA PHE A 89 6.96 -11.54 4.66
C PHE A 89 6.32 -10.64 5.72
N GLU A 90 5.34 -9.82 5.34
CA GLU A 90 4.73 -8.80 6.18
C GLU A 90 3.99 -9.42 7.38
N GLN A 91 3.09 -10.39 7.16
CA GLN A 91 2.41 -11.06 8.28
C GLN A 91 3.38 -11.83 9.17
N SER A 92 4.40 -12.46 8.58
CA SER A 92 5.44 -13.11 9.35
C SER A 92 6.24 -12.14 10.21
N PHE A 93 6.51 -10.93 9.70
CA PHE A 93 7.17 -9.87 10.45
C PHE A 93 6.30 -9.42 11.64
N PHE A 94 5.04 -9.09 11.43
CA PHE A 94 4.14 -8.65 12.49
C PHE A 94 3.93 -9.75 13.54
N ASN A 95 3.78 -11.01 13.15
CA ASN A 95 3.65 -12.13 14.09
C ASN A 95 4.89 -12.34 14.96
N ARG A 96 6.08 -11.90 14.54
CA ARG A 96 7.29 -11.92 15.37
C ARG A 96 7.46 -10.66 16.21
N SER A 97 7.03 -9.50 15.68
CA SER A 97 7.28 -8.20 16.31
C SER A 97 6.21 -7.83 17.32
N ILE A 98 4.99 -8.35 17.19
CA ILE A 98 3.87 -8.05 18.09
C ILE A 98 3.53 -9.29 18.90
N LEU A 99 3.75 -9.22 20.21
CA LEU A 99 3.47 -10.33 21.11
C LEU A 99 1.98 -10.72 21.09
N ASN A 100 1.71 -12.02 21.06
CA ASN A 100 0.35 -12.59 21.01
C ASN A 100 -0.48 -12.09 19.81
N SER A 101 0.14 -11.76 18.70
CA SER A 101 -0.58 -11.43 17.48
C SER A 101 -0.87 -12.68 16.63
N HIS A 102 -1.98 -12.62 15.90
CA HIS A 102 -2.30 -13.53 14.82
C HIS A 102 -2.58 -12.73 13.55
N VAL A 103 -1.59 -12.61 12.71
CA VAL A 103 -1.66 -11.84 11.46
C VAL A 103 -1.60 -12.80 10.29
N ILE A 104 -2.58 -12.71 9.41
CA ILE A 104 -2.65 -13.48 8.16
C ILE A 104 -2.33 -12.59 6.96
N GLY A 105 -1.89 -13.21 5.86
CA GLY A 105 -1.66 -12.55 4.59
C GLY A 105 -2.62 -13.02 3.51
N THR A 106 -2.88 -12.19 2.52
CA THR A 106 -3.64 -12.58 1.33
C THR A 106 -2.90 -12.26 0.05
N ASP A 107 -3.10 -13.07 -0.95
CA ASP A 107 -2.69 -12.77 -2.33
C ASP A 107 -3.66 -13.45 -3.31
N ILE A 108 -3.89 -12.84 -4.46
CA ILE A 108 -4.76 -13.38 -5.51
C ILE A 108 -4.17 -14.61 -6.20
N SER A 109 -2.85 -14.83 -6.04
CA SER A 109 -2.13 -15.95 -6.65
C SER A 109 -2.18 -17.20 -5.76
N GLU A 110 -2.32 -18.36 -6.39
CA GLU A 110 -2.23 -19.68 -5.73
C GLU A 110 -0.88 -19.90 -5.02
N THR A 111 0.14 -19.11 -5.33
CA THR A 111 1.44 -19.14 -4.65
C THR A 111 1.33 -18.84 -3.16
N ALA A 112 0.29 -18.11 -2.72
CA ALA A 112 0.03 -17.84 -1.30
C ALA A 112 -0.04 -19.10 -0.45
N LYS A 113 -0.53 -20.23 -1.00
CA LYS A 113 -0.61 -21.53 -0.31
C LYS A 113 0.73 -22.06 0.16
N ASN A 114 1.84 -21.56 -0.39
CA ASN A 114 3.18 -22.00 -0.04
C ASN A 114 3.74 -21.28 1.21
N PHE A 115 3.04 -20.30 1.73
CA PHE A 115 3.51 -19.48 2.84
C PHE A 115 2.60 -19.63 4.05
N LYS A 116 3.24 -19.67 5.22
CA LYS A 116 2.52 -19.77 6.48
C LYS A 116 1.60 -18.57 6.70
N ASP A 117 0.45 -18.82 7.32
CA ASP A 117 -0.55 -17.81 7.63
C ASP A 117 -0.98 -16.98 6.40
N SER A 118 -1.07 -17.63 5.23
CA SER A 118 -1.47 -17.00 3.97
C SER A 118 -2.69 -17.66 3.36
N GLU A 119 -3.58 -16.86 2.79
CA GLU A 119 -4.76 -17.31 2.03
C GLU A 119 -4.72 -16.80 0.59
N VAL A 120 -5.21 -17.64 -0.34
CA VAL A 120 -5.50 -17.20 -1.71
C VAL A 120 -6.81 -16.44 -1.69
N TRP A 121 -6.73 -15.13 -1.80
CA TRP A 121 -7.90 -14.26 -1.76
C TRP A 121 -7.68 -12.98 -2.56
N ASP A 122 -8.69 -12.58 -3.33
CA ASP A 122 -8.71 -11.25 -3.94
C ASP A 122 -9.24 -10.25 -2.90
N PHE A 123 -8.44 -9.28 -2.56
CA PHE A 123 -8.73 -8.31 -1.51
C PHE A 123 -9.87 -7.33 -1.83
N HIS A 124 -10.43 -7.38 -3.05
CA HIS A 124 -11.67 -6.67 -3.41
C HIS A 124 -12.93 -7.44 -2.98
N ASN A 125 -12.80 -8.70 -2.63
CA ASN A 125 -13.95 -9.55 -2.31
C ASN A 125 -14.26 -9.55 -0.81
N VAL A 126 -15.52 -9.42 -0.47
CA VAL A 126 -16.01 -9.58 0.91
C VAL A 126 -15.90 -11.03 1.34
N LYS A 127 -15.33 -11.29 2.51
CA LYS A 127 -15.35 -12.57 3.21
C LYS A 127 -16.17 -12.41 4.49
N PRO A 128 -17.33 -13.04 4.61
CA PRO A 128 -18.24 -12.80 5.74
C PRO A 128 -17.60 -12.98 7.11
N ASP A 129 -16.73 -13.99 7.27
CA ASP A 129 -16.04 -14.29 8.53
C ASP A 129 -14.99 -13.20 8.93
N TRP A 130 -14.69 -12.27 8.04
CA TRP A 130 -13.75 -11.20 8.29
C TRP A 130 -14.39 -9.86 8.64
N ILE A 131 -15.73 -9.75 8.55
CA ILE A 131 -16.44 -8.51 8.88
C ILE A 131 -16.27 -8.20 10.39
N ASN A 132 -15.81 -6.99 10.70
CA ASN A 132 -15.52 -6.52 12.07
C ASN A 132 -14.64 -7.50 12.87
N TYR A 133 -13.60 -8.03 12.24
CA TYR A 133 -12.82 -9.12 12.83
C TYR A 133 -11.39 -8.71 13.19
N PHE A 134 -10.73 -7.88 12.37
CA PHE A 134 -9.33 -7.52 12.54
C PHE A 134 -9.16 -6.22 13.32
N ASP A 135 -8.14 -6.17 14.16
CA ASP A 135 -7.70 -4.95 14.84
C ASP A 135 -6.96 -4.02 13.88
N PHE A 136 -6.30 -4.60 12.88
CA PHE A 136 -5.68 -3.81 11.81
C PHE A 136 -5.64 -4.54 10.45
N VAL A 137 -5.68 -3.74 9.41
CA VAL A 137 -5.32 -4.10 8.02
C VAL A 137 -4.04 -3.39 7.66
N TYR A 138 -3.12 -4.08 7.02
CA TYR A 138 -1.90 -3.50 6.44
C TYR A 138 -1.79 -3.81 4.96
N THR A 139 -1.28 -2.87 4.19
CA THR A 139 -0.92 -3.08 2.79
C THR A 139 0.16 -2.11 2.31
N ASN A 140 1.01 -2.60 1.42
CA ASN A 140 1.88 -1.83 0.53
C ASN A 140 1.54 -2.07 -0.95
N SER A 141 0.34 -2.61 -1.21
CA SER A 141 -0.09 -3.10 -2.52
C SER A 141 -1.42 -2.50 -3.00
N LEU A 142 -1.80 -1.31 -2.44
CA LEU A 142 -3.01 -0.62 -2.90
C LEU A 142 -2.90 -0.18 -4.38
N ASP A 143 -1.70 0.09 -4.85
CA ASP A 143 -1.40 0.40 -6.26
C ASP A 143 -1.72 -0.75 -7.23
N GLN A 144 -1.80 -1.98 -6.72
CA GLN A 144 -2.21 -3.17 -7.50
C GLN A 144 -3.73 -3.32 -7.62
N SER A 145 -4.51 -2.40 -7.02
CA SER A 145 -5.97 -2.45 -7.08
C SER A 145 -6.51 -1.85 -8.38
N TYR A 146 -7.38 -2.59 -9.07
CA TYR A 146 -8.14 -2.07 -10.22
C TYR A 146 -9.30 -1.14 -9.81
N ASP A 147 -9.76 -1.27 -8.57
CA ASP A 147 -10.77 -0.41 -7.94
C ASP A 147 -10.37 -0.15 -6.48
N PRO A 148 -9.53 0.87 -6.24
CA PRO A 148 -9.00 1.14 -4.91
C PRO A 148 -10.07 1.58 -3.90
N LYS A 149 -11.16 2.21 -4.36
CA LYS A 149 -12.27 2.58 -3.48
C LYS A 149 -13.03 1.35 -3.02
N LEU A 150 -13.28 0.39 -3.90
CA LEU A 150 -13.90 -0.90 -3.55
C LEU A 150 -13.01 -1.67 -2.56
N ALA A 151 -11.71 -1.79 -2.85
CA ALA A 151 -10.78 -2.49 -1.97
C ALA A 151 -10.79 -1.88 -0.55
N LEU A 152 -10.67 -0.57 -0.45
CA LEU A 152 -10.71 0.14 0.84
C LEU A 152 -12.06 0.02 1.54
N THR A 153 -13.18 -0.02 0.81
CA THR A 153 -14.51 -0.27 1.39
C THR A 153 -14.55 -1.64 2.04
N VAL A 154 -14.08 -2.67 1.34
CA VAL A 154 -14.01 -4.05 1.87
C VAL A 154 -13.11 -4.10 3.11
N TRP A 155 -11.97 -3.40 3.10
CA TRP A 155 -11.05 -3.41 4.24
C TRP A 155 -11.59 -2.64 5.45
N LEU A 156 -12.38 -1.58 5.23
CA LEU A 156 -13.10 -0.88 6.31
C LEU A 156 -14.12 -1.80 7.00
N ASP A 157 -14.82 -2.62 6.23
CA ASP A 157 -15.75 -3.61 6.78
C ASP A 157 -15.03 -4.72 7.56
N GLN A 158 -13.78 -5.02 7.25
CA GLN A 158 -12.97 -6.04 7.92
C GLN A 158 -12.44 -5.58 9.28
N VAL A 159 -12.20 -4.28 9.43
CA VAL A 159 -11.64 -3.71 10.66
C VAL A 159 -12.73 -3.46 11.68
N ILE A 160 -12.45 -3.79 12.95
CA ILE A 160 -13.32 -3.44 14.07
C ILE A 160 -13.40 -1.91 14.24
N THR A 161 -14.48 -1.43 14.87
CA THR A 161 -14.57 -0.02 15.23
C THR A 161 -13.39 0.40 16.12
N GLY A 162 -12.69 1.45 15.73
CA GLY A 162 -11.47 1.93 16.41
C GLY A 162 -10.18 1.17 16.02
N GLY A 163 -10.26 0.23 15.08
CA GLY A 163 -9.08 -0.43 14.51
C GLY A 163 -8.39 0.42 13.44
N PHE A 164 -7.37 -0.12 12.79
CA PHE A 164 -6.48 0.63 11.90
C PHE A 164 -6.41 0.04 10.49
N ILE A 165 -6.47 0.89 9.47
CA ILE A 165 -6.02 0.55 8.12
C ILE A 165 -4.72 1.31 7.88
N ILE A 166 -3.63 0.57 7.64
CA ILE A 166 -2.30 1.12 7.43
C ILE A 166 -1.90 0.88 5.98
N ILE A 167 -1.70 1.97 5.26
CA ILE A 167 -1.35 1.97 3.84
C ILE A 167 0.05 2.55 3.69
N GLU A 168 1.01 1.78 3.21
CA GLU A 168 2.28 2.32 2.76
C GLU A 168 2.11 2.89 1.35
N HIS A 169 2.30 4.18 1.23
CA HIS A 169 2.20 4.90 -0.03
C HIS A 169 3.33 5.93 -0.17
N SER A 170 3.88 6.06 -1.36
CA SER A 170 5.01 6.93 -1.63
C SER A 170 4.93 7.52 -3.04
N ASP A 171 5.84 8.43 -3.39
CA ASP A 171 5.95 8.98 -4.75
C ASP A 171 6.19 7.91 -5.83
N GLN A 172 6.60 6.70 -5.45
CA GLN A 172 6.74 5.58 -6.37
C GLN A 172 5.39 4.98 -6.81
N HIS A 173 4.32 5.26 -6.05
CA HIS A 173 2.94 4.87 -6.35
C HIS A 173 2.15 6.02 -7.00
N GLY A 174 2.84 7.06 -7.50
CA GLY A 174 2.23 8.20 -8.17
C GLY A 174 1.63 7.86 -9.53
N VAL A 175 0.92 8.81 -10.14
CA VAL A 175 0.20 8.62 -11.43
C VAL A 175 1.09 8.13 -12.57
N ARG A 176 2.40 8.40 -12.51
CA ARG A 176 3.36 7.98 -13.56
C ARG A 176 3.69 6.49 -13.51
N SER A 177 3.55 5.85 -12.37
CA SER A 177 3.77 4.41 -12.19
C SER A 177 2.55 3.58 -12.56
N SER A 178 1.35 4.21 -12.63
CA SER A 178 0.13 3.51 -12.99
C SER A 178 0.22 2.91 -14.40
N GLY A 179 0.00 1.60 -14.46
CA GLY A 179 0.07 0.81 -15.69
C GLY A 179 -0.53 -0.58 -15.50
N LYS A 180 -0.26 -1.47 -16.45
CA LYS A 180 -0.86 -2.82 -16.43
C LYS A 180 -0.48 -3.64 -15.19
N MET A 181 0.68 -3.43 -14.62
CA MET A 181 1.16 -4.18 -13.46
C MET A 181 0.63 -3.59 -12.14
N ASP A 182 0.69 -2.29 -12.02
CA ASP A 182 0.29 -1.50 -10.85
C ASP A 182 -0.80 -0.51 -11.32
N PRO A 183 -2.08 -0.95 -11.38
CA PRO A 183 -3.13 -0.20 -12.09
C PRO A 183 -3.51 1.12 -11.44
N PHE A 184 -3.37 1.27 -10.13
CA PHE A 184 -3.69 2.49 -9.42
C PHE A 184 -2.45 3.31 -9.13
N GLY A 185 -2.49 4.58 -9.49
CA GLY A 185 -1.50 5.59 -9.11
C GLY A 185 -2.17 6.81 -8.53
N ALA A 186 -1.66 7.30 -7.40
CA ALA A 186 -2.08 8.56 -6.81
C ALA A 186 -0.86 9.31 -6.30
N GLU A 187 -0.83 10.63 -6.51
CA GLU A 187 0.24 11.46 -5.95
C GLU A 187 0.22 11.38 -4.42
N ALA A 188 1.39 11.14 -3.80
CA ALA A 188 1.49 10.90 -2.36
C ALA A 188 0.85 12.01 -1.52
N ASN A 189 1.02 13.27 -1.95
CA ASN A 189 0.42 14.42 -1.28
C ASN A 189 -1.11 14.50 -1.43
N PHE A 190 -1.67 13.80 -2.41
CA PHE A 190 -3.10 13.78 -2.67
C PHE A 190 -3.83 12.64 -1.96
N MET A 191 -3.13 11.57 -1.60
CA MET A 191 -3.73 10.41 -0.93
C MET A 191 -4.56 10.76 0.31
N PRO A 192 -4.11 11.61 1.25
CA PRO A 192 -4.94 11.97 2.41
C PRO A 192 -6.25 12.65 2.02
N TYR A 193 -6.22 13.53 1.01
CA TYR A 193 -7.43 14.17 0.49
C TYR A 193 -8.38 13.14 -0.12
N LEU A 194 -7.86 12.24 -0.95
CA LEU A 194 -8.63 11.19 -1.61
C LEU A 194 -9.34 10.27 -0.60
N LEU A 195 -8.63 9.85 0.44
CA LEU A 195 -9.18 9.03 1.52
C LEU A 195 -10.27 9.78 2.30
N THR A 196 -10.07 11.07 2.54
CA THR A 196 -11.07 11.93 3.20
C THR A 196 -12.30 12.15 2.33
N ASP A 197 -12.11 12.35 1.03
CA ASP A 197 -13.22 12.47 0.06
C ASP A 197 -14.07 11.20 0.00
N TRP A 198 -13.41 10.04 0.03
CA TRP A 198 -14.13 8.76 -0.05
C TRP A 198 -14.80 8.34 1.25
N PHE A 199 -14.16 8.59 2.40
CA PHE A 199 -14.53 7.97 3.69
C PHE A 199 -14.54 8.93 4.89
N GLY A 200 -14.44 10.24 4.68
CA GLY A 200 -14.22 11.23 5.73
C GLY A 200 -15.23 11.25 6.88
N HIS A 201 -16.43 10.67 6.68
CA HIS A 201 -17.40 10.50 7.75
C HIS A 201 -17.16 9.28 8.65
N SER A 202 -16.30 8.35 8.22
CA SER A 202 -16.10 7.05 8.86
C SER A 202 -14.69 6.83 9.38
N ILE A 203 -13.73 7.71 9.04
CA ILE A 203 -12.32 7.55 9.36
C ILE A 203 -11.70 8.80 9.98
N SER A 204 -10.63 8.59 10.74
CA SER A 204 -9.68 9.64 11.11
C SER A 204 -8.33 9.32 10.46
N LEU A 205 -7.68 10.32 9.88
CA LEU A 205 -6.38 10.14 9.22
C LEU A 205 -5.24 10.58 10.10
N SER A 206 -4.19 9.79 10.13
CA SER A 206 -2.91 10.15 10.71
C SER A 206 -1.76 9.70 9.81
N ILE A 207 -0.62 10.36 9.91
CA ILE A 207 0.57 10.02 9.12
C ILE A 207 1.63 9.46 10.07
N ILE A 208 2.00 8.19 9.86
CA ILE A 208 3.16 7.59 10.50
C ILE A 208 4.38 8.00 9.67
N LYS A 209 5.28 8.78 10.25
CA LYS A 209 6.48 9.21 9.54
C LYS A 209 7.38 8.02 9.24
N SER A 210 7.72 7.86 7.96
CA SER A 210 8.72 6.91 7.53
C SER A 210 10.08 7.24 8.16
N ILE A 211 10.77 6.23 8.67
CA ILE A 211 12.15 6.34 9.12
C ILE A 211 13.02 6.30 7.85
N LYS A 212 13.61 7.45 7.48
CA LYS A 212 14.57 7.46 6.37
C LYS A 212 15.77 6.58 6.77
N LYS A 213 16.03 5.51 6.02
CA LYS A 213 17.33 4.85 6.06
C LYS A 213 18.38 5.89 5.64
N ASN A 214 19.28 6.26 6.54
CA ASN A 214 20.53 6.91 6.12
C ASN A 214 21.24 5.87 5.22
N LYS A 215 21.30 6.14 3.93
CA LYS A 215 22.20 5.39 3.04
C LYS A 215 23.61 5.79 3.46
N ASN A 216 24.25 4.93 4.27
CA ASN A 216 25.70 4.96 4.44
C ASN A 216 26.38 4.54 3.13
#